data_fabdde36f45fb24179df240dab454618
#
_entry.id   fabdde36f45fb24179df240dab454618
#
_cell.length_a   1.000
_cell.length_b   1.000
_cell.length_c   1.000
_cell.angle_alpha   90.00
_cell.angle_beta   90.00
_cell.angle_gamma   90.00
#
_symmetry.space_group_name_H-M   'P 1'
#
loop_
_entity.id
_entity.type
_entity.pdbx_description
1 polymer ?
#
loop_
_entity_poly.entity_id
_entity_poly.type
_entity_poly.pdbx_seq_one_letter_code
_entity_poly.pdbx_strand_id
1 'polypeptide(L)'
;MKYLPEWLAGDEVYLLKQKLIHDNRINIWRFHDHMHMTRPDRIYVGLNKELSWDQYSIPGKPHCYVIPATTVEELSAFLKKELDVKVAQIIGKTDARVERVGFLVGGGSLGLGSEQMPMELMRNENLDVMVCGEILEWTLCAYVRDASQLGLNKAMIVLGHNRTEEVGMKYLPEWLAELVPGMPVWFVEAGEPFSYL
;
A
#
# COMPACT_ATOMS: atom_id res chain seq x y z
N MET A 1 11.65 24.53 -2.33
CA MET A 1 10.52 23.60 -2.24
C MET A 1 9.23 24.39 -2.47
N LYS A 2 8.75 24.48 -3.74
CA LYS A 2 7.60 25.31 -4.14
C LYS A 2 6.23 24.58 -4.04
N TYR A 3 6.12 23.54 -3.21
CA TYR A 3 4.91 22.72 -3.18
C TYR A 3 4.11 22.81 -1.88
N LEU A 4 4.45 23.76 -1.03
CA LEU A 4 3.66 23.99 0.16
C LEU A 4 2.74 25.17 -0.10
N PRO A 5 1.44 25.02 0.17
CA PRO A 5 0.49 26.09 0.02
C PRO A 5 0.94 27.31 0.80
N GLU A 6 0.67 28.51 0.29
CA GLU A 6 1.04 29.78 0.94
C GLU A 6 0.50 29.88 2.39
N TRP A 7 -0.64 29.23 2.66
CA TRP A 7 -1.24 29.20 4.00
C TRP A 7 -0.40 28.45 5.05
N LEU A 8 0.57 27.62 4.65
CA LEU A 8 1.52 26.98 5.56
C LEU A 8 2.74 27.87 5.89
N ALA A 9 2.91 29.01 5.24
CA ALA A 9 4.10 29.85 5.42
C ALA A 9 4.28 30.35 6.86
N GLY A 10 3.20 30.48 7.63
CA GLY A 10 3.21 30.86 9.06
C GLY A 10 2.95 29.67 10.02
N ASP A 11 2.80 28.46 9.52
CA ASP A 11 2.52 27.28 10.34
C ASP A 11 3.76 26.85 11.14
N GLU A 12 3.59 26.65 12.45
CA GLU A 12 4.70 26.35 13.37
C GLU A 12 5.38 25.01 13.02
N VAL A 13 4.60 23.96 12.69
CA VAL A 13 5.13 22.64 12.34
C VAL A 13 5.96 22.75 11.06
N TYR A 14 5.46 23.51 10.09
CA TYR A 14 6.18 23.75 8.84
C TYR A 14 7.49 24.47 9.09
N LEU A 15 7.49 25.56 9.87
CA LEU A 15 8.67 26.35 10.18
C LEU A 15 9.73 25.53 10.93
N LEU A 16 9.32 24.71 11.92
CA LEU A 16 10.22 23.82 12.64
C LEU A 16 10.85 22.76 11.72
N LYS A 17 10.06 22.16 10.83
CA LYS A 17 10.59 21.22 9.82
C LYS A 17 11.57 21.89 8.87
N GLN A 18 11.28 23.10 8.38
CA GLN A 18 12.20 23.85 7.51
C GLN A 18 13.50 24.17 8.23
N LYS A 19 13.42 24.57 9.50
CA LYS A 19 14.61 24.82 10.34
C LYS A 19 15.46 23.55 10.48
N LEU A 20 14.85 22.41 10.79
CA LEU A 20 15.54 21.12 10.91
C LEU A 20 16.27 20.75 9.61
N ILE A 21 15.60 20.86 8.49
CA ILE A 21 16.14 20.59 7.15
C ILE A 21 17.35 21.49 6.86
N HIS A 22 17.19 22.78 7.10
CA HIS A 22 18.24 23.79 6.86
C HIS A 22 19.46 23.56 7.76
N ASP A 23 19.26 23.44 9.08
CA ASP A 23 20.34 23.31 10.06
C ASP A 23 21.17 22.05 9.84
N ASN A 24 20.55 20.99 9.35
CA ASN A 24 21.23 19.72 9.03
C ASN A 24 21.67 19.60 7.56
N ARG A 25 21.50 20.65 6.74
CA ARG A 25 21.87 20.69 5.32
C ARG A 25 21.26 19.53 4.53
N ILE A 26 20.01 19.21 4.80
CA ILE A 26 19.29 18.12 4.16
C ILE A 26 18.71 18.60 2.81
N ASN A 27 18.95 17.86 1.73
CA ASN A 27 18.26 18.04 0.48
C ASN A 27 17.15 17.00 0.38
N ILE A 28 15.90 17.46 0.18
CA ILE A 28 14.75 16.56 0.03
C ILE A 28 14.39 16.45 -1.45
N TRP A 29 14.35 15.23 -1.93
CA TRP A 29 13.90 14.88 -3.24
C TRP A 29 12.66 13.99 -3.16
N ARG A 30 11.53 14.43 -3.70
CA ARG A 30 10.33 13.62 -3.80
C ARG A 30 10.43 12.69 -5.00
N PHE A 31 10.40 11.40 -4.75
CA PHE A 31 10.60 10.35 -5.76
C PHE A 31 9.40 9.42 -5.93
N HIS A 32 8.33 9.60 -5.19
CA HIS A 32 7.13 8.77 -5.14
C HIS A 32 6.60 8.38 -6.53
N ASP A 33 6.25 9.38 -7.36
CA ASP A 33 5.64 9.12 -8.67
C ASP A 33 6.57 8.31 -9.59
N HIS A 34 7.87 8.53 -9.47
CA HIS A 34 8.87 7.80 -10.26
C HIS A 34 8.90 6.31 -9.91
N MET A 35 8.71 5.95 -8.66
CA MET A 35 8.65 4.55 -8.23
C MET A 35 7.46 3.82 -8.86
N HIS A 36 6.27 4.43 -8.83
CA HIS A 36 5.06 3.88 -9.43
C HIS A 36 5.05 3.89 -10.95
N MET A 37 5.80 4.81 -11.59
CA MET A 37 5.87 4.92 -13.05
C MET A 37 6.88 3.98 -13.70
N THR A 38 7.75 3.32 -12.93
CA THR A 38 8.66 2.28 -13.48
C THR A 38 7.87 1.08 -13.99
N ARG A 39 8.48 0.32 -14.86
CA ARG A 39 7.90 -0.94 -15.35
C ARG A 39 8.91 -2.06 -15.17
N PRO A 40 8.68 -3.00 -14.25
CA PRO A 40 7.56 -3.07 -13.31
C PRO A 40 7.57 -1.95 -12.26
N ASP A 41 6.42 -1.65 -11.66
CA ASP A 41 6.27 -0.72 -10.52
C ASP A 41 7.12 -1.19 -9.34
N ARG A 42 8.05 -0.35 -8.88
CA ARG A 42 9.05 -0.73 -7.87
C ARG A 42 8.45 -0.94 -6.49
N ILE A 43 7.34 -0.29 -6.17
CA ILE A 43 6.63 -0.52 -4.91
C ILE A 43 6.10 -1.96 -4.88
N TYR A 44 5.47 -2.43 -5.97
CA TYR A 44 4.99 -3.80 -6.06
C TYR A 44 6.12 -4.83 -6.18
N VAL A 45 7.24 -4.49 -6.80
CA VAL A 45 8.43 -5.36 -6.80
C VAL A 45 8.91 -5.61 -5.37
N GLY A 46 9.02 -4.55 -4.56
CA GLY A 46 9.40 -4.70 -3.15
C GLY A 46 8.36 -5.44 -2.32
N LEU A 47 7.07 -5.15 -2.52
CA LEU A 47 5.97 -5.86 -1.88
C LEU A 47 6.02 -7.37 -2.17
N ASN A 48 6.16 -7.73 -3.44
CA ASN A 48 6.24 -9.13 -3.85
C ASN A 48 7.44 -9.84 -3.23
N LYS A 49 8.58 -9.16 -3.15
CA LYS A 49 9.80 -9.68 -2.52
C LYS A 49 9.59 -9.92 -1.02
N GLU A 50 8.97 -8.96 -0.31
CA GLU A 50 8.68 -9.08 1.13
C GLU A 50 7.73 -10.25 1.41
N LEU A 51 6.65 -10.37 0.63
CA LEU A 51 5.65 -11.41 0.78
C LEU A 51 6.05 -12.76 0.15
N SER A 52 7.16 -12.82 -0.61
CA SER A 52 7.52 -13.96 -1.46
C SER A 52 6.40 -14.34 -2.45
N TRP A 53 5.73 -13.33 -3.03
CA TRP A 53 4.54 -13.50 -3.87
C TRP A 53 4.79 -13.38 -5.38
N ASP A 54 6.03 -13.26 -5.83
CA ASP A 54 6.35 -13.21 -7.27
C ASP A 54 5.71 -14.37 -8.04
N GLN A 55 5.78 -15.57 -7.49
CA GLN A 55 5.22 -16.79 -8.06
C GLN A 55 3.69 -16.83 -8.13
N TYR A 56 3.01 -15.98 -7.37
CA TYR A 56 1.55 -15.91 -7.31
C TYR A 56 0.97 -14.79 -8.18
N SER A 57 1.82 -13.92 -8.73
CA SER A 57 1.41 -12.80 -9.58
C SER A 57 0.74 -13.29 -10.85
N ILE A 58 -0.37 -12.68 -11.23
CA ILE A 58 -1.04 -12.99 -12.50
C ILE A 58 -0.35 -12.19 -13.61
N PRO A 59 0.20 -12.86 -14.64
CA PRO A 59 0.84 -12.18 -15.76
C PRO A 59 -0.07 -11.12 -16.42
N GLY A 60 0.45 -9.91 -16.59
CA GLY A 60 -0.29 -8.79 -17.15
C GLY A 60 -1.28 -8.09 -16.21
N LYS A 61 -1.38 -8.54 -14.94
CA LYS A 61 -2.28 -7.99 -13.92
C LYS A 61 -1.50 -7.68 -12.63
N PRO A 62 -0.78 -6.55 -12.59
CA PRO A 62 0.23 -6.27 -11.56
C PRO A 62 -0.31 -6.20 -10.12
N HIS A 63 -1.62 -6.06 -9.95
CA HIS A 63 -2.27 -5.94 -8.63
C HIS A 63 -3.06 -7.19 -8.24
N CYS A 64 -2.94 -8.29 -9.01
CA CYS A 64 -3.74 -9.48 -8.81
C CYS A 64 -2.87 -10.72 -8.62
N TYR A 65 -3.27 -11.57 -7.68
CA TYR A 65 -2.54 -12.77 -7.27
C TYR A 65 -3.48 -13.96 -7.15
N VAL A 66 -2.94 -15.16 -7.41
CA VAL A 66 -3.59 -16.43 -7.06
C VAL A 66 -2.69 -17.13 -6.06
N ILE A 67 -3.12 -17.17 -4.82
CA ILE A 67 -2.39 -17.76 -3.70
C ILE A 67 -2.95 -19.14 -3.33
N PRO A 68 -2.22 -19.97 -2.57
CA PRO A 68 -2.81 -21.17 -1.98
C PRO A 68 -4.05 -20.82 -1.15
N ALA A 69 -5.06 -21.69 -1.22
CA ALA A 69 -6.32 -21.48 -0.51
C ALA A 69 -6.09 -21.24 1.00
N THR A 70 -6.68 -20.18 1.50
CA THR A 70 -6.59 -19.75 2.90
C THR A 70 -7.90 -19.11 3.32
N THR A 71 -7.96 -18.50 4.51
CA THR A 71 -9.07 -17.67 4.98
C THR A 71 -8.65 -16.19 5.08
N VAL A 72 -9.65 -15.30 5.17
CA VAL A 72 -9.39 -13.86 5.41
C VAL A 72 -8.61 -13.64 6.71
N GLU A 73 -8.93 -14.40 7.76
CA GLU A 73 -8.24 -14.31 9.06
C GLU A 73 -6.76 -14.72 8.94
N GLU A 74 -6.49 -15.88 8.32
CA GLU A 74 -5.12 -16.38 8.14
C GLU A 74 -4.31 -15.45 7.24
N LEU A 75 -4.90 -14.99 6.13
CA LEU A 75 -4.25 -14.02 5.24
C LEU A 75 -3.95 -12.70 5.98
N SER A 76 -4.91 -12.19 6.76
CA SER A 76 -4.71 -10.99 7.56
C SER A 76 -3.58 -11.15 8.58
N ALA A 77 -3.53 -12.29 9.26
CA ALA A 77 -2.46 -12.61 10.22
C ALA A 77 -1.09 -12.67 9.54
N PHE A 78 -1.01 -13.32 8.38
CA PHE A 78 0.19 -13.37 7.55
C PHE A 78 0.66 -11.96 7.14
N LEU A 79 -0.23 -11.16 6.54
CA LEU A 79 0.10 -9.81 6.07
C LEU A 79 0.53 -8.88 7.22
N LYS A 80 -0.15 -8.97 8.37
CA LYS A 80 0.24 -8.20 9.56
C LYS A 80 1.67 -8.52 10.00
N LYS A 81 2.04 -9.79 9.99
CA LYS A 81 3.37 -10.25 10.39
C LYS A 81 4.43 -9.78 9.39
N GLU A 82 4.23 -10.02 8.10
CA GLU A 82 5.25 -9.73 7.09
C GLU A 82 5.42 -8.23 6.83
N LEU A 83 4.36 -7.41 7.01
CA LEU A 83 4.39 -5.97 6.79
C LEU A 83 4.51 -5.15 8.10
N ASP A 84 4.72 -5.80 9.22
CA ASP A 84 4.80 -5.18 10.56
C ASP A 84 3.60 -4.27 10.87
N VAL A 85 2.39 -4.74 10.58
CA VAL A 85 1.14 -4.01 10.82
C VAL A 85 0.53 -4.46 12.15
N LYS A 86 0.27 -3.53 13.06
CA LYS A 86 -0.30 -3.85 14.39
C LYS A 86 -1.78 -4.20 14.31
N VAL A 87 -2.54 -3.45 13.52
CA VAL A 87 -3.99 -3.59 13.41
C VAL A 87 -4.40 -3.63 11.94
N ALA A 88 -5.18 -4.65 11.54
CA ALA A 88 -5.85 -4.70 10.26
C ALA A 88 -7.35 -4.48 10.45
N GLN A 89 -7.98 -3.69 9.58
CA GLN A 89 -9.44 -3.59 9.53
C GLN A 89 -9.96 -4.59 8.50
N ILE A 90 -11.03 -5.29 8.83
CA ILE A 90 -11.60 -6.34 7.97
C ILE A 90 -13.06 -6.02 7.66
N ILE A 91 -13.45 -6.20 6.41
CA ILE A 91 -14.83 -6.16 5.95
C ILE A 91 -15.15 -7.48 5.30
N GLY A 92 -16.32 -8.03 5.62
CA GLY A 92 -16.74 -9.37 5.24
C GLY A 92 -16.50 -10.39 6.34
N LYS A 93 -16.62 -11.68 5.98
CA LYS A 93 -16.46 -12.78 6.94
C LYS A 93 -14.98 -13.14 7.08
N THR A 94 -14.51 -13.33 8.31
CA THR A 94 -13.11 -13.68 8.59
C THR A 94 -12.78 -15.11 8.19
N ASP A 95 -13.77 -16.00 8.18
CA ASP A 95 -13.66 -17.39 7.74
C ASP A 95 -13.89 -17.59 6.23
N ALA A 96 -14.14 -16.50 5.48
CA ALA A 96 -14.32 -16.58 4.03
C ALA A 96 -13.07 -17.13 3.34
N ARG A 97 -13.28 -18.07 2.40
CA ARG A 97 -12.19 -18.67 1.62
C ARG A 97 -11.59 -17.64 0.66
N VAL A 98 -10.28 -17.63 0.57
CA VAL A 98 -9.49 -16.76 -0.29
C VAL A 98 -8.51 -17.56 -1.12
N GLU A 99 -8.51 -17.32 -2.42
CA GLU A 99 -7.49 -17.76 -3.39
C GLU A 99 -7.09 -16.62 -4.31
N ARG A 100 -8.04 -15.73 -4.66
CA ARG A 100 -7.80 -14.62 -5.59
C ARG A 100 -7.76 -13.30 -4.84
N VAL A 101 -6.58 -12.71 -4.83
CA VAL A 101 -6.28 -11.49 -4.06
C VAL A 101 -6.01 -10.32 -4.99
N GLY A 102 -6.66 -9.19 -4.74
CA GLY A 102 -6.23 -7.90 -5.25
C GLY A 102 -5.45 -7.16 -4.17
N PHE A 103 -4.36 -6.51 -4.54
CA PHE A 103 -3.59 -5.70 -3.61
C PHE A 103 -3.42 -4.28 -4.17
N LEU A 104 -4.00 -3.30 -3.51
CA LEU A 104 -3.92 -1.88 -3.85
C LEU A 104 -3.16 -1.13 -2.75
N VAL A 105 -1.87 -0.90 -2.98
CA VAL A 105 -0.99 -0.21 -2.01
C VAL A 105 -1.39 1.26 -1.85
N GLY A 106 -1.06 1.84 -0.72
CA GLY A 106 -1.24 3.26 -0.43
C GLY A 106 -2.68 3.73 -0.69
N GLY A 107 -2.82 4.75 -1.51
CA GLY A 107 -4.11 5.31 -1.93
C GLY A 107 -4.75 4.64 -3.16
N GLY A 108 -4.21 3.51 -3.65
CA GLY A 108 -4.71 2.83 -4.85
C GLY A 108 -6.19 2.45 -4.78
N SER A 109 -6.68 2.09 -3.59
CA SER A 109 -8.09 1.76 -3.34
C SER A 109 -9.05 2.96 -3.43
N LEU A 110 -8.53 4.19 -3.45
CA LEU A 110 -9.30 5.41 -3.70
C LEU A 110 -9.61 5.60 -5.20
N GLY A 111 -9.10 4.71 -6.06
CA GLY A 111 -9.39 4.66 -7.48
C GLY A 111 -8.55 5.58 -8.36
N LEU A 112 -7.58 6.31 -7.81
CA LEU A 112 -6.65 7.18 -8.56
C LEU A 112 -7.36 8.13 -9.56
N GLY A 113 -8.50 8.69 -9.14
CA GLY A 113 -9.35 9.57 -9.96
C GLY A 113 -10.57 8.87 -10.59
N SER A 114 -10.73 7.56 -10.40
CA SER A 114 -11.91 6.79 -10.81
C SER A 114 -12.39 5.93 -9.64
N GLU A 115 -13.38 6.41 -8.89
CA GLU A 115 -13.91 5.71 -7.70
C GLU A 115 -14.42 4.29 -8.00
N GLN A 116 -14.84 4.02 -9.26
CA GLN A 116 -15.31 2.70 -9.68
C GLN A 116 -14.18 1.70 -9.85
N MET A 117 -12.95 2.16 -10.11
CA MET A 117 -11.83 1.28 -10.52
C MET A 117 -11.58 0.12 -9.56
N PRO A 118 -11.51 0.28 -8.24
CA PRO A 118 -11.28 -0.84 -7.33
C PRO A 118 -12.42 -1.87 -7.33
N MET A 119 -13.68 -1.40 -7.44
CA MET A 119 -14.85 -2.28 -7.53
C MET A 119 -14.89 -3.04 -8.85
N GLU A 120 -14.56 -2.38 -9.95
CA GLU A 120 -14.43 -2.99 -11.27
C GLU A 120 -13.31 -4.03 -11.29
N LEU A 121 -12.16 -3.73 -10.71
CA LEU A 121 -11.06 -4.68 -10.58
C LEU A 121 -11.51 -5.92 -9.81
N MET A 122 -12.18 -5.74 -8.66
CA MET A 122 -12.67 -6.84 -7.84
C MET A 122 -13.66 -7.73 -8.62
N ARG A 123 -14.55 -7.13 -9.37
CA ARG A 123 -15.55 -7.83 -10.18
C ARG A 123 -14.93 -8.52 -11.39
N ASN A 124 -14.17 -7.78 -12.20
CA ASN A 124 -13.67 -8.25 -13.49
C ASN A 124 -12.63 -9.36 -13.33
N GLU A 125 -11.83 -9.29 -12.24
CA GLU A 125 -10.83 -10.30 -11.91
C GLU A 125 -11.36 -11.39 -10.96
N ASN A 126 -12.66 -11.33 -10.61
CA ASN A 126 -13.31 -12.25 -9.67
C ASN A 126 -12.49 -12.42 -8.37
N LEU A 127 -12.04 -11.34 -7.78
CA LEU A 127 -11.25 -11.38 -6.55
C LEU A 127 -12.11 -11.77 -5.36
N ASP A 128 -11.57 -12.63 -4.49
CA ASP A 128 -12.21 -13.01 -3.23
C ASP A 128 -12.00 -11.92 -2.18
N VAL A 129 -10.78 -11.35 -2.15
CA VAL A 129 -10.40 -10.30 -1.21
C VAL A 129 -9.64 -9.17 -1.91
N MET A 130 -9.89 -7.94 -1.46
CA MET A 130 -9.09 -6.77 -1.78
C MET A 130 -8.28 -6.37 -0.55
N VAL A 131 -6.95 -6.39 -0.66
CA VAL A 131 -6.05 -5.82 0.35
C VAL A 131 -5.76 -4.38 -0.04
N CYS A 132 -5.92 -3.45 0.90
CA CYS A 132 -5.83 -2.02 0.66
C CYS A 132 -4.87 -1.35 1.64
N GLY A 133 -4.24 -0.26 1.19
CA GLY A 133 -3.55 0.66 2.07
C GLY A 133 -4.54 1.49 2.88
N GLU A 134 -5.27 2.38 2.23
CA GLU A 134 -6.33 3.18 2.84
C GLU A 134 -7.63 3.09 2.06
N ILE A 135 -8.71 3.57 2.64
CA ILE A 135 -10.07 3.46 2.07
C ILE A 135 -10.89 4.73 2.26
N LEU A 136 -11.94 4.82 1.44
CA LEU A 136 -13.14 5.63 1.73
C LEU A 136 -14.29 4.66 2.07
N GLU A 137 -14.93 4.86 3.23
CA GLU A 137 -15.94 3.92 3.73
C GLU A 137 -17.17 3.82 2.82
N TRP A 138 -17.50 4.87 2.06
CA TRP A 138 -18.68 4.94 1.19
C TRP A 138 -18.45 4.42 -0.24
N THR A 139 -17.25 3.99 -0.61
CA THR A 139 -16.93 3.42 -1.93
C THR A 139 -16.72 1.92 -1.85
N LEU A 140 -15.48 1.44 -2.06
CA LEU A 140 -15.14 0.02 -2.05
C LEU A 140 -15.57 -0.68 -0.75
N CYS A 141 -15.43 -0.01 0.40
CA CYS A 141 -15.80 -0.55 1.69
C CYS A 141 -17.30 -0.91 1.74
N ALA A 142 -18.18 0.03 1.35
CA ALA A 142 -19.62 -0.20 1.29
C ALA A 142 -19.95 -1.31 0.28
N TYR A 143 -19.34 -1.29 -0.90
CA TYR A 143 -19.53 -2.32 -1.93
C TYR A 143 -19.18 -3.73 -1.43
N VAL A 144 -18.04 -3.91 -0.77
CA VAL A 144 -17.62 -5.22 -0.25
C VAL A 144 -18.51 -5.66 0.90
N ARG A 145 -18.89 -4.75 1.80
CA ARG A 145 -19.84 -5.05 2.88
C ARG A 145 -21.16 -5.57 2.33
N ASP A 146 -21.74 -4.86 1.36
CA ASP A 146 -23.01 -5.22 0.77
C ASP A 146 -22.91 -6.56 0.01
N ALA A 147 -21.82 -6.76 -0.75
CA ALA A 147 -21.55 -8.03 -1.42
C ALA A 147 -21.51 -9.21 -0.43
N SER A 148 -20.80 -9.05 0.69
CA SER A 148 -20.70 -10.07 1.74
C SER A 148 -22.09 -10.34 2.39
N GLN A 149 -22.87 -9.30 2.66
CA GLN A 149 -24.22 -9.44 3.24
C GLN A 149 -25.20 -10.11 2.27
N LEU A 150 -25.02 -9.92 0.97
CA LEU A 150 -25.80 -10.58 -0.09
C LEU A 150 -25.34 -12.03 -0.36
N GLY A 151 -24.39 -12.55 0.42
CA GLY A 151 -23.92 -13.93 0.32
C GLY A 151 -22.83 -14.18 -0.73
N LEU A 152 -22.26 -13.12 -1.30
CA LEU A 152 -21.10 -13.24 -2.17
C LEU A 152 -19.82 -13.43 -1.32
N ASN A 153 -18.91 -14.28 -1.81
CA ASN A 153 -17.62 -14.50 -1.15
C ASN A 153 -16.67 -13.34 -1.46
N LYS A 154 -16.92 -12.19 -0.83
CA LYS A 154 -16.11 -10.98 -0.97
C LYS A 154 -15.72 -10.45 0.40
N ALA A 155 -14.44 -10.06 0.52
CA ALA A 155 -13.89 -9.47 1.72
C ALA A 155 -12.89 -8.35 1.38
N MET A 156 -12.52 -7.58 2.40
CA MET A 156 -11.48 -6.56 2.30
C MET A 156 -10.63 -6.55 3.57
N ILE A 157 -9.33 -6.32 3.40
CA ILE A 157 -8.35 -6.15 4.48
C ILE A 157 -7.67 -4.79 4.27
N VAL A 158 -7.70 -3.92 5.28
CA VAL A 158 -7.05 -2.60 5.24
C VAL A 158 -5.88 -2.58 6.20
N LEU A 159 -4.69 -2.24 5.69
CA LEU A 159 -3.42 -2.36 6.40
C LEU A 159 -2.74 -1.02 6.71
N GLY A 160 -3.22 0.06 6.10
CA GLY A 160 -2.61 1.38 6.22
C GLY A 160 -1.78 1.78 4.99
N HIS A 161 -1.87 3.07 4.63
CA HIS A 161 -1.19 3.62 3.45
C HIS A 161 0.32 3.37 3.52
N ASN A 162 0.92 3.86 4.60
CA ASN A 162 2.36 3.86 4.76
C ASN A 162 2.94 2.43 4.71
N ARG A 163 2.38 1.52 5.48
CA ARG A 163 2.89 0.14 5.60
C ARG A 163 2.84 -0.63 4.29
N THR A 164 1.86 -0.37 3.44
CA THR A 164 1.74 -1.06 2.15
C THR A 164 2.69 -0.51 1.08
N GLU A 165 3.15 0.73 1.19
CA GLU A 165 4.12 1.35 0.26
C GLU A 165 5.56 1.28 0.79
N GLU A 166 5.76 1.40 2.09
CA GLU A 166 7.08 1.45 2.72
C GLU A 166 7.94 0.22 2.39
N VAL A 167 7.31 -0.94 2.28
CA VAL A 167 8.02 -2.19 1.89
C VAL A 167 8.66 -2.08 0.51
N GLY A 168 8.04 -1.38 -0.44
CA GLY A 168 8.65 -1.09 -1.73
C GLY A 168 9.88 -0.22 -1.59
N MET A 169 9.81 0.79 -0.71
CA MET A 169 10.92 1.70 -0.42
C MET A 169 12.07 1.01 0.30
N LYS A 170 11.81 -0.02 1.10
CA LYS A 170 12.82 -0.85 1.77
C LYS A 170 13.83 -1.44 0.77
N TYR A 171 13.38 -1.77 -0.43
CA TYR A 171 14.22 -2.35 -1.50
C TYR A 171 14.78 -1.30 -2.48
N LEU A 172 14.42 -0.02 -2.34
CA LEU A 172 14.97 1.05 -3.17
C LEU A 172 16.51 1.13 -3.12
N PRO A 173 17.19 0.96 -1.97
CA PRO A 173 18.65 1.01 -1.92
C PRO A 173 19.33 0.03 -2.88
N GLU A 174 18.82 -1.18 -3.05
CA GLU A 174 19.38 -2.19 -3.95
C GLU A 174 19.37 -1.70 -5.40
N TRP A 175 18.22 -1.19 -5.84
CA TRP A 175 18.07 -0.66 -7.21
C TRP A 175 18.82 0.65 -7.42
N LEU A 176 18.80 1.55 -6.44
CA LEU A 176 19.43 2.86 -6.57
C LEU A 176 20.96 2.77 -6.56
N ALA A 177 21.54 1.81 -5.83
CA ALA A 177 22.98 1.60 -5.79
C ALA A 177 23.57 1.32 -7.17
N GLU A 178 22.82 0.72 -8.07
CA GLU A 178 23.25 0.50 -9.46
C GLU A 178 23.37 1.81 -10.25
N LEU A 179 22.53 2.80 -9.91
CA LEU A 179 22.50 4.09 -10.61
C LEU A 179 23.48 5.13 -10.03
N VAL A 180 23.84 4.98 -8.76
CA VAL A 180 24.74 5.90 -8.04
C VAL A 180 25.90 5.14 -7.41
N PRO A 181 26.79 4.52 -8.23
CA PRO A 181 27.87 3.70 -7.73
C PRO A 181 28.80 4.49 -6.80
N GLY A 182 29.15 3.90 -5.67
CA GLY A 182 30.01 4.53 -4.66
C GLY A 182 29.31 5.51 -3.71
N MET A 183 28.02 5.77 -3.90
CA MET A 183 27.24 6.56 -2.95
C MET A 183 26.53 5.61 -1.98
N PRO A 184 26.69 5.77 -0.66
CA PRO A 184 25.97 4.96 0.30
C PRO A 184 24.47 5.32 0.28
N VAL A 185 23.62 4.29 0.22
CA VAL A 185 22.15 4.44 0.22
C VAL A 185 21.58 3.59 1.32
N TRP A 186 20.72 4.18 2.16
CA TRP A 186 20.05 3.49 3.24
C TRP A 186 18.55 3.69 3.17
N PHE A 187 17.81 2.67 3.56
CA PHE A 187 16.41 2.79 3.92
C PHE A 187 16.30 3.25 5.37
N VAL A 188 15.42 4.21 5.60
CA VAL A 188 15.05 4.67 6.96
C VAL A 188 13.55 4.53 7.08
N GLU A 189 13.12 3.68 7.99
CA GLU A 189 11.71 3.44 8.24
C GLU A 189 11.00 4.71 8.76
N ALA A 190 9.87 5.06 8.16
CA ALA A 190 9.01 6.14 8.65
C ALA A 190 8.11 5.67 9.80
N GLY A 191 7.77 4.41 9.82
CA GLY A 191 6.93 3.79 10.83
C GLY A 191 5.45 4.09 10.65
N GLU A 192 4.64 3.51 11.52
CA GLU A 192 3.20 3.72 11.50
C GLU A 192 2.84 5.04 12.23
N PRO A 193 2.00 5.91 11.62
CA PRO A 193 1.62 7.18 12.24
C PRO A 193 0.60 7.03 13.37
N PHE A 194 -0.04 5.86 13.48
CA PHE A 194 -1.09 5.60 14.47
C PHE A 194 -0.57 4.93 15.72
N SER A 195 -1.18 5.27 16.85
CA SER A 195 -1.07 4.55 18.10
C SER A 195 -2.40 3.89 18.41
N TYR A 196 -2.37 2.64 18.85
CA TYR A 196 -3.57 1.87 19.18
C TYR A 196 -3.67 1.69 20.70
N LEU A 197 -4.88 1.87 21.24
CA LEU A 197 -5.21 1.74 22.66
C LEU A 197 -5.77 0.34 22.96
#